data_6ed32c8f05771d23810d7edcf2948131
#
_entry.id   6ed32c8f05771d23810d7edcf2948131
#
_cell.length_a   1.000
_cell.length_b   1.000
_cell.length_c   1.000
_cell.angle_alpha   90.00
_cell.angle_beta   90.00
_cell.angle_gamma   90.00
#
_symmetry.space_group_name_H-M   'P 1'
#
loop_
_entity.id
_entity.type
_entity.pdbx_description
1 polymer ?
#
loop_
_entity_poly.entity_id
_entity_poly.type
_entity_poly.pdbx_seq_one_letter_code
_entity_poly.pdbx_strand_id
1 'polypeptide(L)'
;MRIIISTISHNHYEMIAKLNSLAQLAENEDVTVICRDNTGDARLREYCSAHEIIYIENRYSCGYAVNNNLNFVYYREHLEPQDDDYFVLFNPDVELTPTTIQELRKSLTDKPQGILAGNLFLDEDFTTTDDNIRRYPRLYQFAKTYLLGNRSTMIDRKQGLPEDGRYWASGAFIAINAPLYKKLGGLDERYYMYCEDIDFCYRASKAGIPVELVEDVKAIHWRQRDSKKMFSKFFVWHVSSVFRYCFSRKKVAAKRSHLYLPTSTSLAQPVVAKPRVVVKPINAVESIEISRSRAVDELLEREAC
;
A
#
# COMPACT_ATOMS: atom_id res chain seq x y z
N MET A 1 -10.06 10.35 -9.42
CA MET A 1 -8.84 9.68 -8.92
C MET A 1 -9.06 9.28 -7.49
N ARG A 2 -8.92 8.00 -7.16
CA ARG A 2 -8.96 7.47 -5.80
C ARG A 2 -7.62 6.81 -5.48
N ILE A 3 -7.29 6.75 -4.20
CA ILE A 3 -6.07 6.15 -3.69
C ILE A 3 -6.45 4.88 -2.93
N ILE A 4 -6.06 3.72 -3.44
CA ILE A 4 -6.37 2.42 -2.86
C ILE A 4 -5.13 1.92 -2.13
N ILE A 5 -5.13 2.01 -0.82
CA ILE A 5 -4.03 1.56 0.03
C ILE A 5 -4.12 0.06 0.26
N SER A 6 -3.06 -0.65 -0.07
CA SER A 6 -2.91 -2.08 0.21
C SER A 6 -1.87 -2.28 1.31
N THR A 7 -2.32 -2.70 2.48
CA THR A 7 -1.45 -3.05 3.60
C THR A 7 -1.61 -4.52 3.99
N ILE A 8 -0.51 -5.13 4.44
CA ILE A 8 -0.47 -6.54 4.81
C ILE A 8 -0.01 -6.67 6.26
N SER A 9 -0.84 -7.29 7.09
CA SER A 9 -0.51 -7.60 8.46
C SER A 9 -0.05 -9.04 8.63
N HIS A 10 0.97 -9.23 9.46
CA HIS A 10 1.39 -10.52 10.01
C HIS A 10 1.84 -10.29 11.46
N ASN A 11 0.88 -10.24 12.40
CA ASN A 11 1.05 -9.84 13.80
C ASN A 11 1.50 -8.36 13.97
N HIS A 12 0.99 -7.44 13.14
CA HIS A 12 1.38 -6.03 13.20
C HIS A 12 0.39 -5.12 13.96
N TYR A 13 -0.61 -5.67 14.66
CA TYR A 13 -1.63 -4.87 15.33
C TYR A 13 -1.04 -3.76 16.20
N GLU A 14 -0.09 -4.08 17.08
CA GLU A 14 0.50 -3.10 18.01
C GLU A 14 1.19 -1.94 17.26
N MET A 15 1.86 -2.24 16.15
CA MET A 15 2.49 -1.24 15.30
C MET A 15 1.44 -0.38 14.59
N ILE A 16 0.46 -1.01 13.96
CA ILE A 16 -0.63 -0.32 13.25
C ILE A 16 -1.40 0.60 14.19
N ALA A 17 -1.76 0.11 15.38
CA ALA A 17 -2.49 0.90 16.37
C ALA A 17 -1.64 2.06 16.94
N LYS A 18 -0.33 1.83 17.17
CA LYS A 18 0.59 2.86 17.68
C LYS A 18 0.79 3.98 16.67
N LEU A 19 1.09 3.64 15.40
CA LEU A 19 1.37 4.64 14.36
C LEU A 19 0.10 5.32 13.86
N ASN A 20 -1.02 4.64 13.92
CA ASN A 20 -2.35 5.12 13.50
C ASN A 20 -2.43 5.61 12.04
N SER A 21 -1.43 5.32 11.20
CA SER A 21 -1.34 5.80 9.82
C SER A 21 -2.49 5.31 8.95
N LEU A 22 -2.95 4.06 9.17
CA LEU A 22 -4.05 3.51 8.39
C LEU A 22 -5.39 4.20 8.68
N ALA A 23 -5.64 4.59 9.94
CA ALA A 23 -6.82 5.36 10.31
C ALA A 23 -6.76 6.77 9.71
N GLN A 24 -5.62 7.47 9.82
CA GLN A 24 -5.42 8.78 9.20
C GLN A 24 -5.64 8.74 7.67
N LEU A 25 -5.21 7.68 7.00
CA LEU A 25 -5.48 7.47 5.57
C LEU A 25 -6.98 7.30 5.31
N ALA A 26 -7.66 6.48 6.11
CA ALA A 26 -9.08 6.17 5.94
C ALA A 26 -10.02 7.36 6.22
N GLU A 27 -9.56 8.39 6.96
CA GLU A 27 -10.31 9.63 7.19
C GLU A 27 -10.52 10.48 5.91
N ASN A 28 -9.84 10.13 4.81
CA ASN A 28 -9.91 10.89 3.56
C ASN A 28 -10.90 10.24 2.59
N GLU A 29 -11.86 10.99 2.09
CA GLU A 29 -12.96 10.49 1.23
C GLU A 29 -12.50 9.84 -0.08
N ASP A 30 -11.35 10.28 -0.64
CA ASP A 30 -10.75 9.72 -1.85
C ASP A 30 -9.79 8.56 -1.59
N VAL A 31 -9.62 8.14 -0.33
CA VAL A 31 -8.73 7.06 0.07
C VAL A 31 -9.53 5.86 0.57
N THR A 32 -9.22 4.68 0.04
CA THR A 32 -9.76 3.42 0.55
C THR A 32 -8.63 2.54 1.05
N VAL A 33 -8.68 2.12 2.30
CA VAL A 33 -7.65 1.25 2.91
C VAL A 33 -8.14 -0.19 2.93
N ILE A 34 -7.32 -1.10 2.39
CA ILE A 34 -7.53 -2.55 2.42
C ILE A 34 -6.41 -3.15 3.28
N CYS A 35 -6.76 -3.64 4.45
CA CYS A 35 -5.86 -4.34 5.36
C CYS A 35 -6.08 -5.85 5.25
N ARG A 36 -5.11 -6.58 4.70
CA ARG A 36 -5.15 -8.05 4.62
C ARG A 36 -4.31 -8.65 5.73
N ASP A 37 -4.93 -9.52 6.53
CA ASP A 37 -4.30 -10.12 7.69
C ASP A 37 -4.01 -11.62 7.47
N ASN A 38 -2.75 -12.00 7.70
CA ASN A 38 -2.26 -13.37 7.60
C ASN A 38 -2.53 -14.21 8.87
N THR A 39 -2.98 -13.59 9.96
CA THR A 39 -2.99 -14.21 11.30
C THR A 39 -4.36 -14.26 11.95
N GLY A 40 -5.32 -13.49 11.47
CA GLY A 40 -6.67 -13.44 12.04
C GLY A 40 -6.72 -12.75 13.42
N ASP A 41 -5.91 -11.69 13.63
CA ASP A 41 -5.88 -10.95 14.90
C ASP A 41 -7.21 -10.20 15.11
N ALA A 42 -7.97 -10.61 16.14
CA ALA A 42 -9.26 -10.01 16.47
C ALA A 42 -9.16 -8.52 16.80
N ARG A 43 -8.07 -8.08 17.44
CA ARG A 43 -7.82 -6.67 17.79
C ARG A 43 -7.61 -5.83 16.53
N LEU A 44 -6.89 -6.38 15.53
CA LEU A 44 -6.73 -5.71 14.24
C LEU A 44 -8.06 -5.60 13.49
N ARG A 45 -8.88 -6.65 13.55
CA ARG A 45 -10.23 -6.62 12.96
C ARG A 45 -11.11 -5.54 13.59
N GLU A 46 -11.10 -5.43 14.92
CA GLU A 46 -11.83 -4.38 15.66
C GLU A 46 -11.32 -2.98 15.30
N TYR A 47 -9.99 -2.80 15.26
CA TYR A 47 -9.38 -1.54 14.83
C TYR A 47 -9.82 -1.15 13.42
N CYS A 48 -9.74 -2.06 12.46
CA CYS A 48 -10.16 -1.80 11.08
C CYS A 48 -11.65 -1.44 11.00
N SER A 49 -12.50 -2.14 11.77
CA SER A 49 -13.94 -1.83 11.84
C SER A 49 -14.23 -0.46 12.43
N ALA A 50 -13.47 -0.02 13.43
CA ALA A 50 -13.62 1.28 14.07
C ALA A 50 -13.22 2.46 13.18
N HIS A 51 -12.31 2.22 12.21
CA HIS A 51 -11.74 3.25 11.31
C HIS A 51 -12.17 3.10 9.85
N GLU A 52 -13.24 2.36 9.56
CA GLU A 52 -13.77 2.14 8.20
C GLU A 52 -12.76 1.55 7.21
N ILE A 53 -11.79 0.78 7.73
CA ILE A 53 -10.79 0.05 6.95
C ILE A 53 -11.36 -1.31 6.52
N ILE A 54 -11.23 -1.65 5.25
CA ILE A 54 -11.62 -2.96 4.72
C ILE A 54 -10.67 -4.01 5.28
N TYR A 55 -11.16 -4.86 6.20
CA TYR A 55 -10.39 -5.95 6.78
C TYR A 55 -10.65 -7.26 6.04
N ILE A 56 -9.59 -7.93 5.60
CA ILE A 56 -9.66 -9.22 4.93
C ILE A 56 -8.75 -10.22 5.63
N GLU A 57 -9.33 -11.24 6.22
CA GLU A 57 -8.60 -12.32 6.86
C GLU A 57 -8.23 -13.41 5.85
N ASN A 58 -6.98 -13.83 5.88
CA ASN A 58 -6.52 -14.96 5.08
C ASN A 58 -6.81 -16.30 5.78
N ARG A 59 -7.32 -17.25 5.04
CA ARG A 59 -7.45 -18.63 5.54
C ARG A 59 -6.10 -19.28 5.80
N TYR A 60 -5.08 -18.92 5.03
CA TYR A 60 -3.70 -19.37 5.15
C TYR A 60 -2.75 -18.21 4.95
N SER A 61 -1.64 -18.20 5.69
CA SER A 61 -0.61 -17.17 5.52
C SER A 61 -0.02 -17.21 4.11
N CYS A 62 -0.08 -16.09 3.41
CA CYS A 62 0.45 -15.91 2.07
C CYS A 62 1.66 -14.96 2.08
N GLY A 63 2.48 -15.04 1.01
CA GLY A 63 3.59 -14.11 0.80
C GLY A 63 3.13 -12.70 0.42
N TYR A 64 4.05 -11.75 0.48
CA TYR A 64 3.77 -10.33 0.22
C TYR A 64 3.17 -10.08 -1.18
N ALA A 65 3.74 -10.71 -2.22
CA ALA A 65 3.25 -10.58 -3.59
C ALA A 65 1.81 -11.10 -3.75
N VAL A 66 1.51 -12.27 -3.20
CA VAL A 66 0.17 -12.87 -3.26
C VAL A 66 -0.85 -11.98 -2.56
N ASN A 67 -0.53 -11.50 -1.35
CA ASN A 67 -1.44 -10.69 -0.56
C ASN A 67 -1.80 -9.37 -1.26
N ASN A 68 -0.82 -8.66 -1.81
CA ASN A 68 -1.06 -7.41 -2.54
C ASN A 68 -1.86 -7.66 -3.83
N ASN A 69 -1.56 -8.71 -4.56
CA ASN A 69 -2.34 -9.08 -5.75
C ASN A 69 -3.79 -9.43 -5.38
N LEU A 70 -4.03 -10.13 -4.28
CA LEU A 70 -5.38 -10.43 -3.80
C LEU A 70 -6.13 -9.17 -3.33
N ASN A 71 -5.44 -8.17 -2.75
CA ASN A 71 -6.03 -6.87 -2.46
C ASN A 71 -6.39 -6.12 -3.75
N PHE A 72 -5.56 -6.21 -4.79
CA PHE A 72 -5.88 -5.64 -6.09
C PHE A 72 -7.06 -6.35 -6.76
N VAL A 73 -7.16 -7.69 -6.64
CA VAL A 73 -8.33 -8.46 -7.11
C VAL A 73 -9.60 -7.99 -6.38
N TYR A 74 -9.53 -7.84 -5.05
CA TYR A 74 -10.65 -7.32 -4.26
C TYR A 74 -11.08 -5.92 -4.73
N TYR A 75 -10.12 -5.00 -4.90
CA TYR A 75 -10.38 -3.66 -5.46
C TYR A 75 -11.09 -3.75 -6.82
N ARG A 76 -10.56 -4.57 -7.74
CA ARG A 76 -11.11 -4.76 -9.07
C ARG A 76 -12.54 -5.30 -9.08
N GLU A 77 -12.88 -6.15 -8.13
CA GLU A 77 -14.17 -6.88 -8.10
C GLU A 77 -15.24 -6.15 -7.28
N HIS A 78 -14.85 -5.28 -6.33
CA HIS A 78 -15.78 -4.73 -5.34
C HIS A 78 -15.78 -3.21 -5.24
N LEU A 79 -14.83 -2.50 -5.84
CA LEU A 79 -14.67 -1.06 -5.65
C LEU A 79 -14.80 -0.23 -6.94
N GLU A 80 -15.43 -0.79 -7.99
CA GLU A 80 -15.72 -0.08 -9.24
C GLU A 80 -14.50 0.69 -9.79
N PRO A 81 -13.47 0.00 -10.31
CA PRO A 81 -12.20 0.58 -10.73
C PRO A 81 -12.36 1.72 -11.74
N GLN A 82 -11.56 2.77 -11.58
CA GLN A 82 -11.44 3.89 -12.51
C GLN A 82 -10.02 3.89 -13.13
N ASP A 83 -9.89 4.43 -14.33
CA ASP A 83 -8.62 4.46 -15.06
C ASP A 83 -7.58 5.40 -14.44
N ASP A 84 -8.01 6.35 -13.63
CA ASP A 84 -7.18 7.31 -12.91
C ASP A 84 -6.92 6.91 -11.44
N ASP A 85 -7.38 5.74 -10.98
CA ASP A 85 -7.11 5.24 -9.65
C ASP A 85 -5.64 4.83 -9.47
N TYR A 86 -5.15 4.95 -8.24
CA TYR A 86 -3.83 4.50 -7.84
C TYR A 86 -3.91 3.40 -6.79
N PHE A 87 -3.18 2.32 -7.01
CA PHE A 87 -2.99 1.24 -6.07
C PHE A 87 -1.66 1.43 -5.34
N VAL A 88 -1.71 1.56 -4.01
CA VAL A 88 -0.56 1.92 -3.20
C VAL A 88 -0.15 0.74 -2.33
N LEU A 89 1.06 0.23 -2.53
CA LEU A 89 1.70 -0.68 -1.59
C LEU A 89 2.16 0.14 -0.39
N PHE A 90 1.69 -0.22 0.81
CA PHE A 90 1.96 0.53 2.03
C PHE A 90 2.22 -0.42 3.21
N ASN A 91 3.41 -0.37 3.77
CA ASN A 91 3.77 -1.23 4.89
C ASN A 91 3.14 -0.74 6.21
N PRO A 92 2.81 -1.68 7.13
CA PRO A 92 2.19 -1.33 8.41
C PRO A 92 3.11 -0.58 9.38
N ASP A 93 4.42 -0.54 9.12
CA ASP A 93 5.45 0.16 9.90
C ASP A 93 5.90 1.49 9.28
N VAL A 94 5.09 2.03 8.35
CA VAL A 94 5.27 3.38 7.79
C VAL A 94 4.37 4.36 8.54
N GLU A 95 4.97 5.40 9.10
CA GLU A 95 4.28 6.49 9.77
C GLU A 95 4.17 7.71 8.86
N LEU A 96 2.95 8.25 8.76
CA LEU A 96 2.67 9.42 7.93
C LEU A 96 3.07 10.71 8.66
N THR A 97 3.46 11.70 7.90
CA THR A 97 3.51 13.10 8.36
C THR A 97 2.16 13.80 8.07
N PRO A 98 1.88 14.93 8.70
CA PRO A 98 0.63 15.67 8.43
C PRO A 98 0.43 16.08 6.96
N THR A 99 1.50 16.17 6.18
CA THR A 99 1.47 16.59 4.77
C THR A 99 1.56 15.44 3.77
N THR A 100 1.89 14.22 4.21
CA THR A 100 2.18 13.08 3.30
C THR A 100 1.08 12.84 2.28
N ILE A 101 -0.17 12.80 2.72
CA ILE A 101 -1.29 12.48 1.82
C ILE A 101 -1.60 13.63 0.85
N GLN A 102 -1.44 14.87 1.29
CA GLN A 102 -1.63 16.05 0.44
C GLN A 102 -0.57 16.11 -0.67
N GLU A 103 0.69 15.92 -0.31
CA GLU A 103 1.80 15.90 -1.28
C GLU A 103 1.71 14.69 -2.22
N LEU A 104 1.22 13.55 -1.72
CA LEU A 104 0.94 12.39 -2.58
C LEU A 104 -0.12 12.72 -3.63
N ARG A 105 -1.27 13.29 -3.24
CA ARG A 105 -2.34 13.68 -4.18
C ARG A 105 -1.84 14.61 -5.27
N LYS A 106 -1.11 15.65 -4.88
CA LYS A 106 -0.51 16.61 -5.81
C LYS A 106 0.38 15.89 -6.83
N SER A 107 1.28 15.04 -6.34
CA SER A 107 2.22 14.30 -7.20
C SER A 107 1.53 13.32 -8.14
N LEU A 108 0.44 12.66 -7.69
CA LEU A 108 -0.35 11.74 -8.52
C LEU A 108 -1.10 12.50 -9.62
N THR A 109 -1.57 13.72 -9.33
CA THR A 109 -2.22 14.59 -10.32
C THR A 109 -1.23 15.07 -11.38
N ASP A 110 -0.02 15.44 -10.97
CA ASP A 110 1.01 15.94 -11.88
C ASP A 110 1.60 14.83 -12.78
N LYS A 111 1.53 13.58 -12.35
CA LYS A 111 2.12 12.41 -13.04
C LYS A 111 1.11 11.27 -13.22
N PRO A 112 0.04 11.49 -14.00
CA PRO A 112 -0.93 10.45 -14.29
C PRO A 112 -0.23 9.26 -15.00
N GLN A 113 -0.63 8.04 -14.66
CA GLN A 113 -0.11 6.78 -15.21
C GLN A 113 1.34 6.41 -14.79
N GLY A 114 1.90 7.06 -13.76
CA GLY A 114 3.24 6.80 -13.24
C GLY A 114 3.30 5.75 -12.13
N ILE A 115 4.55 5.55 -11.67
CA ILE A 115 4.89 4.82 -10.46
C ILE A 115 5.69 5.76 -9.58
N LEU A 116 5.14 6.13 -8.42
CA LEU A 116 5.74 7.08 -7.50
C LEU A 116 6.13 6.40 -6.19
N ALA A 117 7.35 6.63 -5.72
CA ALA A 117 7.83 6.13 -4.44
C ALA A 117 7.87 7.26 -3.42
N GLY A 118 7.40 6.99 -2.20
CA GLY A 118 7.54 7.90 -1.07
C GLY A 118 8.99 8.05 -0.62
N ASN A 119 9.31 9.23 -0.11
CA ASN A 119 10.61 9.59 0.45
C ASN A 119 10.66 9.17 1.91
N LEU A 120 11.17 7.96 2.17
CA LEU A 120 11.18 7.37 3.49
C LEU A 120 12.42 7.76 4.30
N PHE A 121 12.21 8.00 5.59
CA PHE A 121 13.23 8.32 6.59
C PHE A 121 13.18 7.32 7.75
N LEU A 122 14.25 7.27 8.55
CA LEU A 122 14.39 6.37 9.71
C LEU A 122 14.21 7.10 11.04
N ASP A 123 14.02 8.42 11.01
CA ASP A 123 13.90 9.31 12.17
C ASP A 123 12.89 10.43 11.91
N GLU A 124 12.36 10.99 13.01
CA GLU A 124 11.35 12.05 12.99
C GLU A 124 11.90 13.40 12.48
N ASP A 125 13.21 13.62 12.57
CA ASP A 125 13.88 14.84 12.13
C ASP A 125 14.19 14.82 10.62
N PHE A 126 13.87 13.74 9.91
CA PHE A 126 14.15 13.52 8.49
C PHE A 126 15.63 13.71 8.11
N THR A 127 16.54 13.34 9.02
CA THR A 127 17.99 13.46 8.83
C THR A 127 18.60 12.21 8.21
N THR A 128 18.05 11.05 8.53
CA THR A 128 18.51 9.74 8.07
C THR A 128 17.56 9.16 7.06
N THR A 129 17.95 9.16 5.79
CA THR A 129 17.14 8.56 4.73
C THR A 129 17.09 7.05 4.83
N ASP A 130 15.92 6.46 4.54
CA ASP A 130 15.79 5.02 4.37
C ASP A 130 16.45 4.57 3.06
N ASP A 131 16.99 3.35 3.04
CA ASP A 131 17.51 2.68 1.86
C ASP A 131 16.39 2.12 0.95
N ASN A 132 15.21 2.74 0.93
CA ASN A 132 14.07 2.27 0.13
C ASN A 132 14.29 2.50 -1.38
N ILE A 133 15.22 3.36 -1.77
CA ILE A 133 15.61 3.61 -3.16
C ILE A 133 17.02 3.07 -3.41
N ARG A 134 17.17 2.19 -4.39
CA ARG A 134 18.45 1.51 -4.65
C ARG A 134 18.68 1.28 -6.14
N ARG A 135 19.95 1.10 -6.55
CA ARG A 135 20.30 0.62 -7.90
C ARG A 135 19.91 -0.85 -8.06
N TYR A 136 19.53 -1.24 -9.27
CA TYR A 136 19.22 -2.64 -9.60
C TYR A 136 20.44 -3.53 -9.34
N PRO A 137 20.33 -4.53 -8.43
CA PRO A 137 21.48 -5.35 -8.06
C PRO A 137 21.80 -6.39 -9.13
N ARG A 138 23.08 -6.75 -9.23
CA ARG A 138 23.57 -7.92 -9.97
C ARG A 138 23.85 -9.06 -8.96
N LEU A 139 23.89 -10.31 -9.45
CA LEU A 139 24.08 -11.48 -8.59
C LEU A 139 25.31 -11.35 -7.66
N TYR A 140 26.46 -10.91 -8.19
CA TYR A 140 27.66 -10.74 -7.40
C TYR A 140 27.54 -9.69 -6.28
N GLN A 141 26.68 -8.67 -6.46
CA GLN A 141 26.44 -7.64 -5.46
C GLN A 141 25.62 -8.18 -4.28
N PHE A 142 24.67 -9.08 -4.54
CA PHE A 142 23.98 -9.80 -3.48
C PHE A 142 24.96 -10.63 -2.64
N ALA A 143 25.83 -11.41 -3.30
CA ALA A 143 26.85 -12.19 -2.61
C ALA A 143 27.78 -11.30 -1.76
N LYS A 144 28.28 -10.20 -2.33
CA LYS A 144 29.12 -9.24 -1.59
C LYS A 144 28.38 -8.58 -0.42
N THR A 145 27.09 -8.26 -0.58
CA THR A 145 26.30 -7.68 0.50
C THR A 145 26.17 -8.63 1.68
N TYR A 146 25.91 -9.92 1.41
CA TYR A 146 25.80 -10.93 2.45
C TYR A 146 27.13 -11.26 3.14
N LEU A 147 28.21 -11.40 2.37
CA LEU A 147 29.50 -11.85 2.90
C LEU A 147 30.34 -10.71 3.46
N LEU A 148 30.23 -9.50 2.89
CA LEU A 148 31.14 -8.39 3.16
C LEU A 148 30.39 -7.09 3.58
N GLY A 149 29.07 -7.14 3.78
CA GLY A 149 28.29 -5.94 4.11
C GLY A 149 28.37 -4.85 3.03
N ASN A 150 28.56 -5.23 1.76
CA ASN A 150 28.73 -4.30 0.66
C ASN A 150 27.46 -3.45 0.43
N ARG A 151 27.61 -2.13 0.38
CA ARG A 151 26.54 -1.14 0.17
C ARG A 151 26.52 -0.55 -1.25
N SER A 152 27.16 -1.18 -2.23
CA SER A 152 27.33 -0.62 -3.59
C SER A 152 26.02 -0.40 -4.37
N THR A 153 24.90 -0.96 -3.93
CA THR A 153 23.58 -0.71 -4.52
C THR A 153 22.82 0.44 -3.87
N MET A 154 23.30 0.94 -2.74
CA MET A 154 22.70 2.07 -2.06
C MET A 154 22.95 3.36 -2.80
N ILE A 155 21.97 4.24 -2.77
CA ILE A 155 22.04 5.57 -3.38
C ILE A 155 22.15 6.57 -2.24
N ASP A 156 23.23 7.35 -2.27
CA ASP A 156 23.33 8.52 -1.39
C ASP A 156 22.47 9.65 -1.97
N ARG A 157 21.30 9.84 -1.42
CA ARG A 157 20.34 10.83 -1.90
C ARG A 157 20.83 12.27 -1.78
N LYS A 158 21.82 12.54 -0.90
CA LYS A 158 22.46 13.86 -0.81
C LYS A 158 23.28 14.22 -2.06
N GLN A 159 23.71 13.19 -2.81
CA GLN A 159 24.40 13.35 -4.08
C GLN A 159 23.45 13.32 -5.29
N GLY A 160 22.13 13.20 -5.04
CA GLY A 160 21.11 13.08 -6.07
C GLY A 160 20.83 11.64 -6.50
N LEU A 161 19.78 11.49 -7.30
CA LEU A 161 19.40 10.20 -7.91
C LEU A 161 20.25 9.95 -9.15
N PRO A 162 20.37 8.66 -9.56
CA PRO A 162 21.04 8.32 -10.82
C PRO A 162 20.39 9.02 -12.02
N GLU A 163 21.15 9.76 -12.80
CA GLU A 163 20.67 10.48 -14.00
C GLU A 163 20.04 9.56 -15.05
N ASP A 164 20.47 8.28 -15.08
CA ASP A 164 19.93 7.26 -15.98
C ASP A 164 18.57 6.72 -15.54
N GLY A 165 18.00 7.20 -14.41
CA GLY A 165 16.71 6.74 -13.85
C GLY A 165 16.71 5.26 -13.46
N ARG A 166 17.87 4.58 -13.43
CA ARG A 166 17.95 3.12 -13.20
C ARG A 166 18.05 2.77 -11.73
N TYR A 167 16.95 2.93 -11.04
CA TYR A 167 16.79 2.52 -9.64
C TYR A 167 15.41 1.88 -9.42
N TRP A 168 15.26 1.23 -8.29
CA TRP A 168 14.02 0.62 -7.85
C TRP A 168 13.66 1.14 -6.45
N ALA A 169 12.39 1.04 -6.10
CA ALA A 169 11.88 1.38 -4.78
C ALA A 169 11.37 0.13 -4.06
N SER A 170 11.53 0.08 -2.73
CA SER A 170 10.95 -0.98 -1.91
C SER A 170 9.42 -0.83 -1.84
N GLY A 171 8.73 -1.97 -1.72
CA GLY A 171 7.26 -2.01 -1.58
C GLY A 171 6.72 -1.36 -0.30
N ALA A 172 7.58 -0.73 0.51
CA ALA A 172 7.15 -0.09 1.75
C ALA A 172 6.19 1.09 1.53
N PHE A 173 6.42 1.88 0.45
CA PHE A 173 5.52 2.96 0.03
C PHE A 173 5.71 3.24 -1.46
N ILE A 174 4.89 2.61 -2.30
CA ILE A 174 4.87 2.83 -3.75
C ILE A 174 3.43 3.03 -4.21
N ALA A 175 3.13 4.16 -4.84
CA ALA A 175 1.88 4.43 -5.53
C ALA A 175 2.01 4.08 -7.02
N ILE A 176 1.10 3.25 -7.53
CA ILE A 176 1.14 2.71 -8.88
C ILE A 176 -0.22 2.99 -9.54
N ASN A 177 -0.23 3.58 -10.73
CA ASN A 177 -1.47 3.68 -11.49
C ASN A 177 -2.12 2.29 -11.64
N ALA A 178 -3.39 2.14 -11.28
CA ALA A 178 -4.06 0.85 -11.20
C ALA A 178 -4.13 0.10 -12.54
N PRO A 179 -4.45 0.72 -13.69
CA PRO A 179 -4.32 0.12 -15.00
C PRO A 179 -2.91 -0.40 -15.30
N LEU A 180 -1.87 0.34 -14.91
CA LEU A 180 -0.48 -0.08 -15.10
C LEU A 180 -0.14 -1.30 -14.24
N TYR A 181 -0.56 -1.33 -12.95
CA TYR A 181 -0.37 -2.50 -12.08
C TYR A 181 -0.99 -3.75 -12.72
N LYS A 182 -2.21 -3.63 -13.24
CA LYS A 182 -2.91 -4.70 -13.97
C LYS A 182 -2.14 -5.12 -15.23
N LYS A 183 -1.72 -4.16 -16.06
CA LYS A 183 -1.00 -4.39 -17.32
C LYS A 183 0.31 -5.16 -17.11
N LEU A 184 1.03 -4.86 -16.02
CA LEU A 184 2.26 -5.56 -15.65
C LEU A 184 1.99 -6.90 -14.96
N GLY A 185 0.73 -7.25 -14.68
CA GLY A 185 0.32 -8.46 -13.97
C GLY A 185 0.59 -8.42 -12.47
N GLY A 186 0.69 -7.23 -11.87
CA GLY A 186 0.98 -7.06 -10.45
C GLY A 186 2.36 -7.55 -10.04
N LEU A 187 2.52 -7.92 -8.79
CA LEU A 187 3.73 -8.56 -8.26
C LEU A 187 3.81 -10.02 -8.72
N ASP A 188 5.01 -10.53 -9.01
CA ASP A 188 5.18 -11.93 -9.40
C ASP A 188 5.10 -12.85 -8.16
N GLU A 189 4.07 -13.64 -8.07
CA GLU A 189 3.75 -14.49 -6.89
C GLU A 189 4.68 -15.68 -6.69
N ARG A 190 5.65 -15.86 -7.57
CA ARG A 190 6.75 -16.80 -7.34
C ARG A 190 7.71 -16.32 -6.26
N TYR A 191 7.69 -15.00 -5.95
CA TYR A 191 8.36 -14.44 -4.79
C TYR A 191 7.43 -14.56 -3.58
N TYR A 192 7.84 -15.35 -2.59
CA TYR A 192 7.09 -15.39 -1.33
C TYR A 192 7.34 -14.12 -0.52
N MET A 193 8.60 -13.70 -0.45
CA MET A 193 9.07 -12.48 0.21
C MET A 193 10.43 -12.09 -0.36
N TYR A 194 10.67 -10.78 -0.49
CA TYR A 194 11.87 -10.14 -1.06
C TYR A 194 12.00 -10.27 -2.58
N CYS A 195 12.50 -9.22 -3.20
CA CYS A 195 12.74 -9.05 -4.63
C CYS A 195 11.49 -8.98 -5.53
N GLU A 196 10.28 -9.11 -5.01
CA GLU A 196 9.03 -8.87 -5.76
C GLU A 196 8.92 -7.41 -6.20
N ASP A 197 9.35 -6.48 -5.35
CA ASP A 197 9.42 -5.04 -5.60
C ASP A 197 10.51 -4.69 -6.63
N ILE A 198 11.70 -5.27 -6.50
CA ILE A 198 12.78 -5.12 -7.49
C ILE A 198 12.34 -5.63 -8.86
N ASP A 199 11.71 -6.81 -8.90
CA ASP A 199 11.20 -7.41 -10.13
C ASP A 199 10.11 -6.54 -10.77
N PHE A 200 9.17 -6.02 -9.97
CA PHE A 200 8.11 -5.15 -10.44
C PHE A 200 8.67 -3.85 -11.04
N CYS A 201 9.50 -3.13 -10.29
CA CYS A 201 10.14 -1.91 -10.76
C CYS A 201 10.99 -2.15 -12.03
N TYR A 202 11.69 -3.29 -12.10
CA TYR A 202 12.47 -3.65 -13.28
C TYR A 202 11.61 -3.91 -14.52
N ARG A 203 10.45 -4.59 -14.36
CA ARG A 203 9.49 -4.82 -15.45
C ARG A 203 8.87 -3.51 -15.94
N ALA A 204 8.51 -2.64 -15.00
CA ALA A 204 7.96 -1.31 -15.29
C ALA A 204 8.98 -0.43 -16.05
N SER A 205 10.23 -0.38 -15.58
CA SER A 205 11.31 0.34 -16.28
C SER A 205 11.53 -0.19 -17.70
N LYS A 206 11.44 -1.52 -17.92
CA LYS A 206 11.51 -2.10 -19.27
C LYS A 206 10.32 -1.77 -20.15
N ALA A 207 9.16 -1.51 -19.54
CA ALA A 207 7.97 -1.04 -20.26
C ALA A 207 8.00 0.47 -20.54
N GLY A 208 9.11 1.16 -20.19
CA GLY A 208 9.28 2.60 -20.40
C GLY A 208 8.67 3.46 -19.28
N ILE A 209 8.26 2.86 -18.16
CA ILE A 209 7.65 3.56 -17.02
C ILE A 209 8.46 3.24 -15.75
N PRO A 210 9.63 3.89 -15.56
CA PRO A 210 10.43 3.69 -14.36
C PRO A 210 9.70 4.25 -13.12
N VAL A 211 10.07 3.76 -11.93
CA VAL A 211 9.65 4.36 -10.68
C VAL A 211 10.35 5.71 -10.48
N GLU A 212 9.62 6.68 -9.96
CA GLU A 212 10.14 8.00 -9.62
C GLU A 212 10.02 8.23 -8.10
N LEU A 213 11.09 8.73 -7.48
CA LEU A 213 11.04 9.20 -6.10
C LEU A 213 10.37 10.57 -6.04
N VAL A 214 9.39 10.72 -5.14
CA VAL A 214 8.78 12.02 -4.84
C VAL A 214 9.32 12.55 -3.52
N GLU A 215 10.17 13.56 -3.60
CA GLU A 215 10.92 14.09 -2.43
C GLU A 215 9.99 14.69 -1.37
N ASP A 216 8.88 15.30 -1.77
CA ASP A 216 7.93 15.96 -0.89
C ASP A 216 6.99 14.97 -0.16
N VAL A 217 6.80 13.76 -0.69
CA VAL A 217 6.00 12.70 -0.05
C VAL A 217 6.82 12.01 1.04
N LYS A 218 7.00 12.68 2.17
CA LYS A 218 7.81 12.20 3.30
C LYS A 218 7.00 11.30 4.22
N ALA A 219 7.64 10.24 4.73
CA ALA A 219 7.11 9.36 5.76
C ALA A 219 8.26 8.72 6.55
N ILE A 220 7.98 8.19 7.74
CA ILE A 220 8.97 7.52 8.58
C ILE A 220 8.76 6.01 8.44
N HIS A 221 9.82 5.25 8.23
CA HIS A 221 9.76 3.79 8.12
C HIS A 221 10.50 3.16 9.30
N TRP A 222 9.77 2.71 10.29
CA TRP A 222 10.31 2.20 11.56
C TRP A 222 11.05 0.87 11.46
N ARG A 223 10.95 0.18 10.32
CA ARG A 223 11.63 -1.07 9.99
C ARG A 223 11.64 -2.12 11.10
N GLN A 224 10.76 -3.06 11.07
CA GLN A 224 10.89 -4.27 11.89
C GLN A 224 12.00 -5.17 11.33
N ARG A 225 13.18 -5.16 11.98
CA ARG A 225 14.39 -5.85 11.48
C ARG A 225 14.45 -7.33 11.90
N ASP A 226 13.45 -8.13 11.61
CA ASP A 226 13.46 -9.57 11.92
C ASP A 226 14.35 -10.43 10.99
N SER A 227 14.84 -9.86 9.87
CA SER A 227 15.55 -10.60 8.83
C SER A 227 17.05 -10.89 9.10
N LYS A 228 17.62 -10.46 10.23
CA LYS A 228 19.08 -10.55 10.47
C LYS A 228 19.58 -11.90 11.00
N LYS A 229 18.71 -12.86 11.32
CA LYS A 229 19.15 -14.18 11.79
C LYS A 229 19.53 -15.06 10.60
N MET A 230 20.85 -15.27 10.37
CA MET A 230 21.38 -16.26 9.44
C MET A 230 20.77 -17.65 9.75
N PHE A 231 20.45 -18.41 8.71
CA PHE A 231 19.78 -19.73 8.77
C PHE A 231 18.29 -19.70 9.20
N SER A 232 17.64 -18.54 9.18
CA SER A 232 16.19 -18.47 9.32
C SER A 232 15.48 -18.81 7.99
N LYS A 233 14.19 -19.20 8.04
CA LYS A 233 13.37 -19.34 6.83
C LYS A 233 13.35 -18.06 5.95
N PHE A 234 13.52 -16.88 6.56
CA PHE A 234 13.67 -15.60 5.86
C PHE A 234 14.94 -15.56 4.98
N PHE A 235 16.04 -16.12 5.46
CA PHE A 235 17.28 -16.24 4.67
C PHE A 235 17.08 -17.12 3.44
N VAL A 236 16.44 -18.30 3.60
CA VAL A 236 16.15 -19.21 2.47
C VAL A 236 15.26 -18.54 1.43
N TRP A 237 14.22 -17.84 1.88
CA TRP A 237 13.34 -17.08 0.97
C TRP A 237 14.11 -16.00 0.23
N HIS A 238 14.95 -15.22 0.91
CA HIS A 238 15.75 -14.19 0.28
C HIS A 238 16.69 -14.75 -0.78
N VAL A 239 17.46 -15.78 -0.45
CA VAL A 239 18.40 -16.43 -1.40
C VAL A 239 17.64 -16.96 -2.62
N SER A 240 16.54 -17.68 -2.41
CA SER A 240 15.69 -18.19 -3.50
C SER A 240 15.16 -17.05 -4.38
N SER A 241 14.72 -15.95 -3.78
CA SER A 241 14.21 -14.77 -4.48
C SER A 241 15.29 -14.07 -5.29
N VAL A 242 16.51 -13.94 -4.74
CA VAL A 242 17.67 -13.37 -5.45
C VAL A 242 17.99 -14.17 -6.72
N PHE A 243 18.09 -15.50 -6.59
CA PHE A 243 18.34 -16.35 -7.77
C PHE A 243 17.22 -16.19 -8.81
N ARG A 244 15.97 -16.22 -8.36
CA ARG A 244 14.81 -16.03 -9.25
C ARG A 244 14.87 -14.70 -9.98
N TYR A 245 15.14 -13.61 -9.27
CA TYR A 245 15.29 -12.29 -9.87
C TYR A 245 16.40 -12.26 -10.92
N CYS A 246 17.59 -12.75 -10.58
CA CYS A 246 18.73 -12.73 -11.50
C CYS A 246 18.50 -13.52 -12.80
N PHE A 247 17.75 -14.63 -12.74
CA PHE A 247 17.48 -15.47 -13.90
C PHE A 247 16.14 -15.19 -14.60
N SER A 248 15.29 -14.32 -14.07
CA SER A 248 13.95 -14.02 -14.63
C SER A 248 13.86 -12.74 -15.45
N ARG A 249 14.92 -11.97 -15.61
CA ARG A 249 14.96 -10.60 -16.15
C ARG A 249 14.45 -10.40 -17.60
N LYS A 250 14.01 -11.44 -18.31
CA LYS A 250 13.67 -11.34 -19.73
C LYS A 250 12.24 -10.92 -20.03
N LYS A 251 11.32 -10.85 -19.07
CA LYS A 251 9.89 -10.62 -19.30
C LYS A 251 9.42 -9.25 -18.76
N VAL A 252 8.40 -8.69 -19.39
CA VAL A 252 7.78 -7.41 -19.00
C VAL A 252 6.58 -7.63 -18.08
N ALA A 253 5.98 -8.82 -18.03
CA ALA A 253 4.86 -9.15 -17.17
C ALA A 253 5.24 -10.23 -16.14
N ALA A 254 4.53 -10.24 -14.99
CA ALA A 254 4.67 -11.29 -13.99
C ALA A 254 4.46 -12.68 -14.61
N LYS A 255 5.21 -13.69 -14.14
CA LYS A 255 5.04 -15.07 -14.64
C LYS A 255 3.91 -15.81 -13.97
N ARG A 256 3.59 -15.45 -12.73
CA ARG A 256 2.48 -15.98 -11.93
C ARG A 256 1.79 -14.84 -11.19
N SER A 257 0.49 -14.74 -11.35
CA SER A 257 -0.32 -13.74 -10.67
C SER A 257 -1.79 -14.15 -10.64
N HIS A 258 -2.44 -13.92 -9.52
CA HIS A 258 -3.90 -14.03 -9.37
C HIS A 258 -4.65 -13.04 -10.28
N LEU A 259 -3.98 -11.98 -10.76
CA LEU A 259 -4.59 -11.02 -11.68
C LEU A 259 -4.95 -11.65 -13.05
N TYR A 260 -4.34 -12.77 -13.39
CA TYR A 260 -4.62 -13.50 -14.65
C TYR A 260 -5.79 -14.49 -14.53
N LEU A 261 -6.24 -14.76 -13.32
CA LEU A 261 -7.37 -15.66 -13.10
C LEU A 261 -8.70 -14.96 -13.44
N PRO A 262 -9.66 -15.68 -14.05
CA PRO A 262 -11.00 -15.16 -14.23
C PRO A 262 -11.64 -14.80 -12.88
N THR A 263 -12.50 -13.78 -12.88
CA THR A 263 -13.21 -13.26 -11.71
C THR A 263 -14.01 -14.34 -10.94
N SER A 264 -14.40 -15.42 -11.60
CA SER A 264 -15.16 -16.54 -10.99
C SER A 264 -14.34 -17.55 -10.20
N THR A 265 -13.00 -17.46 -10.23
CA THR A 265 -12.10 -18.40 -9.51
C THR A 265 -11.77 -17.86 -8.11
N SER A 266 -12.75 -17.29 -7.42
CA SER A 266 -12.62 -16.77 -6.06
C SER A 266 -12.09 -17.86 -5.11
N LEU A 267 -10.87 -17.70 -4.66
CA LEU A 267 -10.40 -18.32 -3.41
C LEU A 267 -11.40 -17.91 -2.32
N ALA A 268 -11.87 -18.86 -1.52
CA ALA A 268 -12.92 -18.75 -0.50
C ALA A 268 -13.17 -17.30 -0.02
N GLN A 269 -14.44 -16.87 -0.09
CA GLN A 269 -14.85 -15.50 0.19
C GLN A 269 -14.15 -14.99 1.47
N PRO A 270 -13.38 -13.88 1.38
CA PRO A 270 -12.75 -13.30 2.55
C PRO A 270 -13.84 -12.89 3.56
N VAL A 271 -13.59 -13.09 4.84
CA VAL A 271 -14.43 -12.49 5.88
C VAL A 271 -14.15 -11.00 5.86
N VAL A 272 -15.01 -10.24 5.19
CA VAL A 272 -14.93 -8.79 5.17
C VAL A 272 -15.71 -8.27 6.36
N ALA A 273 -15.04 -7.67 7.34
CA ALA A 273 -15.74 -6.87 8.35
C ALA A 273 -16.36 -5.66 7.62
N LYS A 274 -17.69 -5.62 7.52
CA LYS A 274 -18.37 -4.45 6.99
C LYS A 274 -18.12 -3.28 7.96
N PRO A 275 -17.76 -2.09 7.47
CA PRO A 275 -17.70 -0.91 8.33
C PRO A 275 -19.05 -0.77 9.03
N ARG A 276 -19.05 -0.47 10.32
CA ARG A 276 -20.26 -0.06 11.02
C ARG A 276 -20.70 1.24 10.35
N VAL A 277 -21.90 1.25 9.77
CA VAL A 277 -22.55 2.50 9.40
C VAL A 277 -22.76 3.26 10.72
N VAL A 278 -21.86 4.16 11.04
CA VAL A 278 -22.05 5.12 12.13
C VAL A 278 -23.11 6.07 11.60
N VAL A 279 -24.37 5.78 11.92
CA VAL A 279 -25.42 6.76 11.80
C VAL A 279 -25.02 7.88 12.76
N LYS A 280 -24.47 8.98 12.23
CA LYS A 280 -24.24 10.20 13.02
C LYS A 280 -25.58 10.51 13.70
N PRO A 281 -25.63 10.67 15.02
CA PRO A 281 -26.88 11.05 15.65
C PRO A 281 -27.33 12.34 14.98
N ILE A 282 -28.50 12.34 14.38
CA ILE A 282 -29.16 13.56 13.92
C ILE A 282 -29.24 14.43 15.13
N ASN A 283 -28.54 15.57 15.15
CA ASN A 283 -28.52 16.48 16.28
C ASN A 283 -29.98 16.77 16.63
N ALA A 284 -30.39 16.41 17.85
CA ALA A 284 -31.76 16.57 18.32
C ALA A 284 -32.25 18.04 18.27
N VAL A 285 -31.36 18.99 18.07
CA VAL A 285 -31.64 20.43 17.89
C VAL A 285 -32.25 20.72 16.52
N GLU A 286 -31.78 20.11 15.40
CA GLU A 286 -32.37 20.34 14.08
C GLU A 286 -33.78 19.75 13.94
N SER A 287 -34.04 18.60 14.59
CA SER A 287 -35.38 18.00 14.57
C SER A 287 -36.42 18.82 15.38
N ILE A 288 -35.99 19.59 16.38
CA ILE A 288 -36.88 20.47 17.17
C ILE A 288 -37.19 21.75 16.40
N GLU A 289 -36.27 22.32 15.63
CA GLU A 289 -36.55 23.51 14.81
C GLU A 289 -37.47 23.20 13.63
N ILE A 290 -37.27 22.05 12.95
CA ILE A 290 -38.13 21.62 11.84
C ILE A 290 -39.56 21.32 12.34
N SER A 291 -39.72 20.71 13.52
CA SER A 291 -41.07 20.45 14.06
C SER A 291 -41.75 21.71 14.60
N ARG A 292 -40.99 22.72 15.12
CA ARG A 292 -41.52 24.02 15.50
C ARG A 292 -41.96 24.86 14.30
N SER A 293 -41.20 24.88 13.22
CA SER A 293 -41.55 25.60 11.97
C SER A 293 -42.86 25.07 11.38
N ARG A 294 -43.03 23.75 11.28
CA ARG A 294 -44.27 23.15 10.77
C ARG A 294 -45.49 23.40 11.65
N ALA A 295 -45.30 23.38 12.97
CA ALA A 295 -46.40 23.64 13.90
C ALA A 295 -46.86 25.12 13.92
N VAL A 296 -45.96 26.05 13.62
CA VAL A 296 -46.28 27.49 13.51
C VAL A 296 -46.99 27.78 12.16
N ASP A 297 -46.56 27.14 11.06
CA ASP A 297 -47.23 27.31 9.77
C ASP A 297 -48.65 26.72 9.74
N GLU A 298 -48.89 25.57 10.41
CA GLU A 298 -50.23 24.98 10.54
C GLU A 298 -51.19 25.82 11.44
N LEU A 299 -50.65 26.59 12.42
CA LEU A 299 -51.44 27.49 13.28
C LEU A 299 -51.82 28.78 12.54
N LEU A 300 -50.95 29.30 11.68
CA LEU A 300 -51.20 30.50 10.91
C LEU A 300 -52.24 30.27 9.77
N GLU A 301 -52.33 29.06 9.22
CA GLU A 301 -53.37 28.71 8.23
C GLU A 301 -54.74 28.48 8.85
N ARG A 302 -54.86 28.24 10.16
CA ARG A 302 -56.15 28.09 10.85
C ARG A 302 -56.77 29.39 11.33
N GLU A 303 -56.01 30.48 11.40
CA GLU A 303 -56.54 31.81 11.76
C GLU A 303 -56.93 32.67 10.54
N ALA A 304 -56.72 32.14 9.33
CA ALA A 304 -57.06 32.83 8.07
C ALA A 304 -58.34 32.32 7.37
N CYS A 305 -59.20 31.55 8.08
CA CYS A 305 -60.54 31.14 7.60
C CYS A 305 -61.62 31.69 8.52
#